data_0cc7b97231de8ff17965988d18f16a90
#
_entry.id   0cc7b97231de8ff17965988d18f16a90
#
_cell.length_a   1.000
_cell.length_b   1.000
_cell.length_c   1.000
_cell.angle_alpha   90.00
_cell.angle_beta   90.00
_cell.angle_gamma   90.00
#
_symmetry.space_group_name_H-M   'P 1'
#
loop_
_entity.id
_entity.type
_entity.pdbx_description
1 polymer ?
#
loop_
_entity_poly.entity_id
_entity_poly.type
_entity_poly.pdbx_seq_one_letter_code
_entity_poly.pdbx_strand_id
1 'polypeptide(L)'
;MKRYLFAAVAAVFLSFAAQAQMKVNVKIDTEPSDGQIIPKEIYGQFAEHLGACIYGGLWVGPDSEIPNVDGYRTDVLEALKTLKVPVMRWPGGCFADEYHWRDGIGPKENRPRMVNSNWGGTVEDNSFGTHEFLNLCEMIGCEPYISGNVGSGTVEELAKWVEYMTAADGPMARLRAENGRVEPWKVKYLGVGNESWGCGGNMLPEYYSHLYRRYQTYCRDYSGNKLYKVASGATDYDYNWTEVLMKNIGSLMHGVSLHYYTVKGWEGSKGSATEFSEQEYYNTLAKSVGVEPVIVKHIAIMDQYDPQKKVDLLLDEWGTWFDVEPGTNPGHLFQQNTMRDAMVASLSLNIFHKYTERLKMANIAQIANVLQSMVLTKGDKMVLTPTYHIFRMSNVHQDAMYLPSECNSPKFTDELDRECPVVDATASRNADGQLNITLTNTSLEQKAEVTVEIPVSARSQISGEILTSKNAQDYNDFDRPDTVKPVEFKDYKIKDGKLIVKMPAMSIISLSIEI
;
A
#
# COMPACT_ATOMS: atom_id res chain seq x y z
N MET A 1 79.21 -0.30 31.58
CA MET A 1 77.86 -0.78 31.87
C MET A 1 76.94 -0.46 30.71
N LYS A 2 76.70 -1.42 29.84
CA LYS A 2 75.78 -1.29 28.67
C LYS A 2 74.42 -1.80 29.08
N ARG A 3 73.35 -0.93 29.03
CA ARG A 3 71.95 -1.31 29.25
C ARG A 3 71.36 -1.67 27.88
N TYR A 4 70.92 -2.91 27.74
CA TYR A 4 70.08 -3.35 26.60
C TYR A 4 68.64 -3.05 26.89
N LEU A 5 67.99 -2.25 26.03
CA LEU A 5 66.56 -2.02 26.01
C LEU A 5 65.90 -3.12 25.13
N PHE A 6 65.09 -3.99 25.71
CA PHE A 6 64.22 -4.90 24.95
C PHE A 6 62.92 -4.15 24.61
N ALA A 7 62.71 -3.91 23.32
CA ALA A 7 61.41 -3.46 22.80
C ALA A 7 60.55 -4.69 22.53
N ALA A 8 59.48 -4.86 23.30
CA ALA A 8 58.46 -5.88 23.04
C ALA A 8 57.49 -5.32 21.97
N VAL A 9 57.51 -5.91 20.77
CA VAL A 9 56.51 -5.64 19.74
C VAL A 9 55.29 -6.51 20.06
N ALA A 10 54.20 -5.88 20.53
CA ALA A 10 52.88 -6.54 20.68
C ALA A 10 52.22 -6.60 19.31
N ALA A 11 52.18 -7.77 18.70
CA ALA A 11 51.40 -8.04 17.51
C ALA A 11 49.90 -8.13 17.91
N VAL A 12 49.11 -7.12 17.59
CA VAL A 12 47.66 -7.15 17.71
C VAL A 12 47.13 -7.99 16.56
N PHE A 13 46.78 -9.24 16.83
CA PHE A 13 46.01 -10.05 15.92
C PHE A 13 44.55 -9.54 15.94
N LEU A 14 44.18 -8.74 14.95
CA LEU A 14 42.79 -8.48 14.60
C LEU A 14 42.22 -9.80 14.05
N SER A 15 41.58 -10.59 14.91
CA SER A 15 40.75 -11.69 14.47
C SER A 15 39.51 -11.10 13.81
N PHE A 16 39.48 -11.08 12.49
CA PHE A 16 38.21 -11.02 11.75
C PHE A 16 37.46 -12.32 12.03
N ALA A 17 36.60 -12.29 13.02
CA ALA A 17 35.58 -13.31 13.14
C ALA A 17 34.73 -13.20 11.86
N ALA A 18 34.90 -14.15 10.93
CA ALA A 18 33.96 -14.32 9.83
C ALA A 18 32.59 -14.54 10.47
N GLN A 19 31.73 -13.53 10.41
CA GLN A 19 30.37 -13.63 10.97
C GLN A 19 29.70 -14.80 10.26
N ALA A 20 29.33 -15.84 11.00
CA ALA A 20 28.78 -17.06 10.43
C ALA A 20 27.50 -16.69 9.66
N GLN A 21 27.45 -17.04 8.39
CA GLN A 21 26.29 -16.83 7.53
C GLN A 21 25.07 -17.48 8.19
N MET A 22 24.00 -16.71 8.39
CA MET A 22 22.74 -17.21 8.94
C MET A 22 22.15 -18.28 8.01
N LYS A 23 21.73 -19.41 8.57
CA LYS A 23 21.04 -20.46 7.81
C LYS A 23 19.56 -20.44 8.15
N VAL A 24 18.73 -20.35 7.13
CA VAL A 24 17.27 -20.30 7.24
C VAL A 24 16.67 -21.39 6.36
N ASN A 25 15.64 -22.05 6.85
CA ASN A 25 14.87 -23.00 6.06
C ASN A 25 13.47 -22.45 5.80
N VAL A 26 13.04 -22.48 4.55
CA VAL A 26 11.70 -22.10 4.10
C VAL A 26 11.05 -23.33 3.49
N LYS A 27 9.95 -23.78 4.09
CA LYS A 27 9.13 -24.86 3.55
C LYS A 27 7.87 -24.25 2.94
N ILE A 28 7.59 -24.60 1.69
CA ILE A 28 6.41 -24.09 0.96
C ILE A 28 5.49 -25.29 0.67
N ASP A 29 4.22 -25.16 1.07
CA ASP A 29 3.18 -26.10 0.66
C ASP A 29 2.78 -25.80 -0.77
N THR A 30 3.26 -26.60 -1.71
CA THR A 30 3.01 -26.40 -3.13
C THR A 30 1.67 -26.96 -3.60
N GLU A 31 0.94 -27.68 -2.76
CA GLU A 31 -0.38 -28.27 -3.07
C GLU A 31 -1.38 -27.97 -1.94
N PRO A 32 -1.67 -26.69 -1.65
CA PRO A 32 -2.56 -26.31 -0.56
C PRO A 32 -4.00 -26.79 -0.85
N SER A 33 -4.70 -27.23 0.20
CA SER A 33 -6.05 -27.78 0.08
C SER A 33 -7.14 -26.74 -0.16
N ASP A 34 -6.90 -25.49 0.19
CA ASP A 34 -7.88 -24.40 0.15
C ASP A 34 -7.81 -23.51 -1.10
N GLY A 35 -6.70 -23.55 -1.84
CA GLY A 35 -6.55 -22.84 -3.12
C GLY A 35 -6.84 -21.34 -3.07
N GLN A 36 -6.50 -20.68 -1.96
CA GLN A 36 -6.74 -19.25 -1.78
C GLN A 36 -6.01 -18.42 -2.85
N ILE A 37 -6.73 -17.48 -3.46
CA ILE A 37 -6.15 -16.55 -4.43
C ILE A 37 -5.79 -15.25 -3.74
N ILE A 38 -4.61 -14.72 -4.03
CA ILE A 38 -4.18 -13.37 -3.63
C ILE A 38 -4.89 -12.38 -4.54
N PRO A 39 -5.93 -11.65 -4.08
CA PRO A 39 -6.59 -10.67 -4.93
C PRO A 39 -5.60 -9.59 -5.36
N LYS A 40 -5.62 -9.22 -6.62
CA LYS A 40 -4.75 -8.12 -7.10
C LYS A 40 -4.97 -6.81 -6.32
N GLU A 41 -6.16 -6.59 -5.79
CA GLU A 41 -6.52 -5.42 -5.00
C GLU A 41 -5.72 -5.28 -3.68
N ILE A 42 -4.98 -6.32 -3.24
CA ILE A 42 -3.96 -6.20 -2.17
C ILE A 42 -2.86 -5.19 -2.54
N TYR A 43 -2.68 -4.93 -3.82
CA TYR A 43 -1.70 -3.98 -4.37
C TYR A 43 -2.34 -2.63 -4.72
N GLY A 44 -3.47 -2.31 -4.09
CA GLY A 44 -4.22 -1.08 -4.31
C GLY A 44 -3.46 0.18 -3.92
N GLN A 45 -3.91 1.29 -4.47
CA GLN A 45 -3.32 2.60 -4.27
C GLN A 45 -4.34 3.59 -3.72
N PHE A 46 -3.85 4.61 -3.03
CA PHE A 46 -4.66 5.68 -2.49
C PHE A 46 -4.18 7.04 -3.02
N ALA A 47 -5.10 7.83 -3.52
CA ALA A 47 -4.90 9.20 -4.00
C ALA A 47 -5.84 10.14 -3.26
N GLU A 48 -5.31 11.21 -2.70
CA GLU A 48 -6.08 12.20 -1.96
C GLU A 48 -5.73 13.61 -2.42
N HIS A 49 -6.69 14.53 -2.33
CA HIS A 49 -6.41 15.97 -2.40
C HIS A 49 -5.62 16.38 -1.16
N LEU A 50 -4.35 16.06 -1.14
CA LEU A 50 -3.40 16.29 -0.07
C LEU A 50 -2.04 16.66 -0.67
N GLY A 51 -1.50 17.81 -0.26
CA GLY A 51 -0.20 18.25 -0.75
C GLY A 51 -0.09 18.23 -2.28
N ALA A 52 0.90 17.55 -2.80
CA ALA A 52 1.13 17.40 -4.23
C ALA A 52 0.76 15.99 -4.75
N CYS A 53 -0.16 15.26 -4.08
CA CYS A 53 -0.57 13.95 -4.58
C CYS A 53 -1.32 14.08 -5.92
N ILE A 54 -2.31 14.96 -5.98
CA ILE A 54 -3.09 15.21 -7.20
C ILE A 54 -2.40 16.26 -8.07
N TYR A 55 -2.35 17.51 -7.59
CA TYR A 55 -1.80 18.64 -8.36
C TYR A 55 -0.28 18.63 -8.33
N GLY A 56 0.33 18.49 -9.53
CA GLY A 56 1.78 18.32 -9.69
C GLY A 56 2.25 16.86 -9.58
N GLY A 57 1.47 16.00 -8.94
CA GLY A 57 1.69 14.56 -8.86
C GLY A 57 1.04 13.81 -10.02
N LEU A 58 -0.27 13.59 -9.97
CA LEU A 58 -1.01 12.91 -11.04
C LEU A 58 -1.42 13.86 -12.17
N TRP A 59 -1.74 15.10 -11.83
CA TRP A 59 -2.38 16.09 -12.67
C TRP A 59 -1.61 17.40 -12.72
N VAL A 60 -1.39 17.92 -13.93
CA VAL A 60 -0.73 19.22 -14.16
C VAL A 60 -1.59 20.17 -15.01
N GLY A 61 -2.72 19.69 -15.53
CA GLY A 61 -3.56 20.42 -16.47
C GLY A 61 -3.08 20.30 -17.92
N PRO A 62 -4.02 20.40 -18.89
CA PRO A 62 -3.71 20.18 -20.30
C PRO A 62 -2.79 21.25 -20.90
N ASP A 63 -2.79 22.47 -20.35
CA ASP A 63 -1.99 23.60 -20.83
C ASP A 63 -0.59 23.67 -20.18
N SER A 64 -0.22 22.68 -19.35
CA SER A 64 1.08 22.63 -18.70
C SER A 64 2.22 22.36 -19.68
N GLU A 65 3.37 23.02 -19.46
CA GLU A 65 4.62 22.71 -20.19
C GLU A 65 5.23 21.36 -19.76
N ILE A 66 4.81 20.80 -18.61
CA ILE A 66 5.20 19.47 -18.16
C ILE A 66 4.56 18.43 -19.11
N PRO A 67 5.32 17.44 -19.62
CA PRO A 67 4.77 16.42 -20.52
C PRO A 67 3.52 15.75 -19.96
N ASN A 68 2.41 15.88 -20.69
CA ASN A 68 1.12 15.38 -20.26
C ASN A 68 0.25 14.89 -21.43
N VAL A 69 -0.74 14.09 -21.12
CA VAL A 69 -1.84 13.70 -21.99
C VAL A 69 -3.13 14.16 -21.32
N ASP A 70 -3.81 15.13 -21.93
CA ASP A 70 -5.05 15.70 -21.39
C ASP A 70 -4.94 16.21 -19.94
N GLY A 71 -3.74 16.62 -19.52
CA GLY A 71 -3.44 17.12 -18.18
C GLY A 71 -2.85 16.08 -17.21
N TYR A 72 -2.87 14.79 -17.55
CA TYR A 72 -2.22 13.75 -16.74
C TYR A 72 -0.74 13.65 -17.08
N ARG A 73 0.12 13.64 -16.08
CA ARG A 73 1.57 13.49 -16.28
C ARG A 73 1.88 12.18 -17.00
N THR A 74 2.59 12.27 -18.11
CA THR A 74 2.92 11.09 -18.95
C THR A 74 3.85 10.13 -18.23
N ASP A 75 4.87 10.64 -17.53
CA ASP A 75 5.85 9.86 -16.77
C ASP A 75 5.18 9.07 -15.63
N VAL A 76 4.31 9.72 -14.87
CA VAL A 76 3.56 9.06 -13.78
C VAL A 76 2.58 8.04 -14.35
N LEU A 77 1.85 8.36 -15.41
CA LEU A 77 0.92 7.45 -16.05
C LEU A 77 1.59 6.15 -16.52
N GLU A 78 2.78 6.25 -17.12
CA GLU A 78 3.57 5.08 -17.55
C GLU A 78 4.08 4.26 -16.36
N ALA A 79 4.53 4.92 -15.29
CA ALA A 79 4.94 4.26 -14.06
C ALA A 79 3.78 3.45 -13.45
N LEU A 80 2.58 4.03 -13.39
CA LEU A 80 1.39 3.37 -12.82
C LEU A 80 0.89 2.19 -13.68
N LYS A 81 0.96 2.31 -15.00
CA LYS A 81 0.68 1.18 -15.91
C LYS A 81 1.67 0.04 -15.72
N THR A 82 2.95 0.35 -15.59
CA THR A 82 4.02 -0.64 -15.32
C THR A 82 3.82 -1.30 -13.97
N LEU A 83 3.35 -0.55 -12.98
CA LEU A 83 3.02 -1.04 -11.65
C LEU A 83 1.79 -1.96 -11.65
N LYS A 84 0.98 -1.97 -12.73
CA LYS A 84 -0.27 -2.72 -12.84
C LYS A 84 -1.22 -2.40 -11.68
N VAL A 85 -1.40 -1.12 -11.39
CA VAL A 85 -2.30 -0.66 -10.30
C VAL A 85 -3.68 -1.30 -10.49
N PRO A 86 -4.17 -2.10 -9.53
CA PRO A 86 -5.44 -2.80 -9.71
C PRO A 86 -6.65 -1.97 -9.29
N VAL A 87 -6.50 -1.12 -8.29
CA VAL A 87 -7.55 -0.26 -7.74
C VAL A 87 -6.94 1.04 -7.21
N MET A 88 -7.64 2.14 -7.39
CA MET A 88 -7.26 3.45 -6.87
C MET A 88 -8.41 4.08 -6.09
N ARG A 89 -8.16 4.40 -4.81
CA ARG A 89 -9.11 5.06 -3.92
C ARG A 89 -8.95 6.58 -4.01
N TRP A 90 -10.07 7.33 -4.14
CA TRP A 90 -10.14 8.78 -4.29
C TRP A 90 -11.55 9.28 -3.85
N PRO A 91 -11.80 10.55 -3.45
CA PRO A 91 -10.93 11.73 -3.50
C PRO A 91 -10.05 11.91 -2.27
N GLY A 92 -10.16 11.02 -1.30
CA GLY A 92 -9.37 11.10 -0.10
C GLY A 92 -9.77 10.12 0.97
N GLY A 93 -9.09 10.29 2.06
CA GLY A 93 -9.36 10.04 3.44
C GLY A 93 -10.18 11.19 4.01
N CYS A 94 -9.57 11.98 4.91
CA CYS A 94 -10.27 13.11 5.56
C CYS A 94 -10.84 14.13 4.58
N PHE A 95 -10.18 14.38 3.45
CA PHE A 95 -10.69 15.29 2.43
C PHE A 95 -12.04 14.84 1.87
N ALA A 96 -12.29 13.53 1.76
CA ALA A 96 -13.53 13.00 1.20
C ALA A 96 -14.78 13.46 1.97
N ASP A 97 -14.68 13.64 3.29
CA ASP A 97 -15.81 14.00 4.14
C ASP A 97 -16.11 15.51 4.18
N GLU A 98 -15.33 16.31 3.45
CA GLU A 98 -15.61 17.73 3.15
C GLU A 98 -15.80 17.99 1.65
N TYR A 99 -15.58 16.99 0.77
CA TYR A 99 -15.65 17.12 -0.67
C TYR A 99 -17.07 17.02 -1.19
N HIS A 100 -17.51 18.06 -1.91
CA HIS A 100 -18.77 18.11 -2.61
C HIS A 100 -18.54 17.83 -4.11
N TRP A 101 -18.90 16.65 -4.59
CA TRP A 101 -18.57 16.16 -5.94
C TRP A 101 -19.02 17.08 -7.07
N ARG A 102 -20.09 17.87 -6.85
CA ARG A 102 -20.59 18.84 -7.84
C ARG A 102 -19.60 19.96 -8.10
N ASP A 103 -18.75 20.28 -7.14
CA ASP A 103 -17.71 21.30 -7.27
C ASP A 103 -16.58 20.85 -8.23
N GLY A 104 -16.44 19.56 -8.44
CA GLY A 104 -15.42 18.96 -9.32
C GLY A 104 -15.96 18.52 -10.70
N ILE A 105 -17.10 19.04 -11.17
CA ILE A 105 -17.67 18.74 -12.50
C ILE A 105 -18.00 20.00 -13.30
N GLY A 106 -18.24 19.83 -14.59
CA GLY A 106 -18.52 20.95 -15.51
C GLY A 106 -17.25 21.70 -15.96
N PRO A 107 -17.42 22.86 -16.63
CA PRO A 107 -16.30 23.68 -17.08
C PRO A 107 -15.39 24.11 -15.93
N LYS A 108 -14.09 23.92 -16.08
CA LYS A 108 -13.11 24.12 -14.99
C LYS A 108 -13.08 25.54 -14.46
N GLU A 109 -13.27 26.51 -15.33
CA GLU A 109 -13.33 27.94 -15.01
C GLU A 109 -14.51 28.32 -14.11
N ASN A 110 -15.53 27.48 -14.05
CA ASN A 110 -16.73 27.67 -13.23
C ASN A 110 -16.73 26.85 -11.93
N ARG A 111 -15.72 26.00 -11.75
CA ARG A 111 -15.64 25.16 -10.53
C ARG A 111 -15.27 26.04 -9.32
N PRO A 112 -15.98 25.93 -8.20
CA PRO A 112 -15.66 26.71 -7.01
C PRO A 112 -14.32 26.27 -6.42
N ARG A 113 -13.63 27.21 -5.79
CA ARG A 113 -12.43 26.92 -5.00
C ARG A 113 -12.82 26.66 -3.57
N MET A 114 -12.13 25.72 -2.93
CA MET A 114 -12.35 25.42 -1.52
C MET A 114 -11.04 25.44 -0.74
N VAL A 115 -11.12 25.71 0.56
CA VAL A 115 -9.98 25.55 1.45
C VAL A 115 -9.94 24.10 1.95
N ASN A 116 -8.82 23.42 1.72
CA ASN A 116 -8.57 22.10 2.29
C ASN A 116 -8.20 22.26 3.77
N SER A 117 -9.18 22.19 4.62
CA SER A 117 -9.02 22.45 6.06
C SER A 117 -8.26 21.33 6.77
N ASN A 118 -8.31 20.11 6.23
CA ASN A 118 -7.58 18.98 6.80
C ASN A 118 -6.09 19.03 6.46
N TRP A 119 -5.74 19.49 5.23
CA TRP A 119 -4.40 19.34 4.72
C TRP A 119 -3.76 20.69 4.35
N GLY A 120 -3.12 21.31 5.35
CA GLY A 120 -2.25 22.46 5.16
C GLY A 120 -2.94 23.79 4.83
N GLY A 121 -4.27 23.86 4.84
CA GLY A 121 -5.02 25.06 4.48
C GLY A 121 -4.89 25.46 3.00
N THR A 122 -4.51 24.51 2.14
CA THR A 122 -4.33 24.73 0.71
C THR A 122 -5.66 25.03 0.04
N VAL A 123 -5.64 25.94 -0.93
CA VAL A 123 -6.84 26.22 -1.74
C VAL A 123 -6.88 25.29 -2.92
N GLU A 124 -7.83 24.37 -2.91
CA GLU A 124 -8.11 23.46 -4.03
C GLU A 124 -8.93 24.18 -5.09
N ASP A 125 -8.56 24.03 -6.36
CA ASP A 125 -9.26 24.68 -7.48
C ASP A 125 -10.29 23.78 -8.16
N ASN A 126 -10.39 22.53 -7.70
CA ASN A 126 -11.29 21.50 -8.22
C ASN A 126 -11.11 21.19 -9.73
N SER A 127 -9.96 21.54 -10.31
CA SER A 127 -9.67 21.24 -11.72
C SER A 127 -9.50 19.73 -11.98
N PHE A 128 -9.24 18.95 -10.91
CA PHE A 128 -9.29 17.51 -10.93
C PHE A 128 -10.48 17.02 -10.10
N GLY A 129 -11.47 16.45 -10.78
CA GLY A 129 -12.70 15.97 -10.15
C GLY A 129 -13.13 14.61 -10.70
N THR A 130 -14.44 14.35 -10.71
CA THR A 130 -15.01 13.05 -11.09
C THR A 130 -14.56 12.57 -12.47
N HIS A 131 -14.62 13.44 -13.49
CA HIS A 131 -14.22 13.08 -14.84
C HIS A 131 -12.73 12.78 -14.93
N GLU A 132 -11.93 13.64 -14.37
CA GLU A 132 -10.48 13.51 -14.41
C GLU A 132 -10.03 12.23 -13.67
N PHE A 133 -10.62 11.92 -12.52
CA PHE A 133 -10.28 10.71 -11.79
C PHE A 133 -10.71 9.43 -12.53
N LEU A 134 -11.95 9.35 -12.97
CA LEU A 134 -12.46 8.13 -13.62
C LEU A 134 -11.80 7.87 -14.98
N ASN A 135 -11.48 8.95 -15.73
CA ASN A 135 -10.71 8.82 -16.96
C ASN A 135 -9.27 8.35 -16.68
N LEU A 136 -8.63 8.84 -15.61
CA LEU A 136 -7.32 8.33 -15.17
C LEU A 136 -7.38 6.82 -14.91
N CYS A 137 -8.40 6.34 -14.18
CA CYS A 137 -8.58 4.93 -13.93
C CYS A 137 -8.72 4.11 -15.24
N GLU A 138 -9.49 4.61 -16.22
CA GLU A 138 -9.60 3.98 -17.54
C GLU A 138 -8.26 3.96 -18.29
N MET A 139 -7.48 5.04 -18.23
CA MET A 139 -6.17 5.13 -18.89
C MET A 139 -5.13 4.19 -18.29
N ILE A 140 -5.18 3.97 -16.97
CA ILE A 140 -4.30 3.05 -16.25
C ILE A 140 -4.79 1.60 -16.37
N GLY A 141 -6.12 1.41 -16.48
CA GLY A 141 -6.77 0.10 -16.47
C GLY A 141 -7.03 -0.43 -15.05
N CYS A 142 -7.26 0.46 -14.07
CA CYS A 142 -7.56 0.11 -12.69
C CYS A 142 -9.04 0.34 -12.33
N GLU A 143 -9.53 -0.38 -11.30
CA GLU A 143 -10.86 -0.15 -10.74
C GLU A 143 -10.88 1.14 -9.91
N PRO A 144 -11.87 2.02 -10.08
CA PRO A 144 -12.05 3.15 -9.20
C PRO A 144 -12.70 2.72 -7.86
N TYR A 145 -12.17 3.28 -6.77
CA TYR A 145 -12.78 3.20 -5.44
C TYR A 145 -13.12 4.63 -5.01
N ILE A 146 -14.41 4.95 -4.98
CA ILE A 146 -14.92 6.28 -4.64
C ILE A 146 -15.20 6.35 -3.14
N SER A 147 -14.53 7.26 -2.42
CA SER A 147 -14.84 7.59 -1.02
C SER A 147 -15.96 8.62 -0.97
N GLY A 148 -17.11 8.24 -0.46
CA GLY A 148 -18.29 9.10 -0.36
C GLY A 148 -18.28 9.98 0.89
N ASN A 149 -18.74 11.23 0.76
CA ASN A 149 -18.85 12.17 1.86
C ASN A 149 -20.03 11.82 2.78
N VAL A 150 -19.74 11.32 3.98
CA VAL A 150 -20.72 11.05 5.04
C VAL A 150 -20.58 12.05 6.19
N GLY A 151 -19.48 12.78 6.24
CA GLY A 151 -19.20 13.81 7.25
C GLY A 151 -20.09 15.05 7.07
N SER A 152 -19.80 15.88 6.08
CA SER A 152 -20.55 17.12 5.78
C SER A 152 -21.62 16.94 4.70
N GLY A 153 -21.57 15.83 3.93
CA GLY A 153 -22.48 15.58 2.81
C GLY A 153 -23.86 15.05 3.22
N THR A 154 -24.70 14.83 2.21
CA THR A 154 -26.07 14.31 2.39
C THR A 154 -26.27 12.99 1.66
N VAL A 155 -27.26 12.21 2.10
CA VAL A 155 -27.67 10.95 1.43
C VAL A 155 -28.02 11.21 -0.04
N GLU A 156 -28.74 12.31 -0.32
CA GLU A 156 -29.13 12.69 -1.68
C GLU A 156 -27.90 12.98 -2.54
N GLU A 157 -26.92 13.68 -1.97
CA GLU A 157 -25.70 14.03 -2.68
C GLU A 157 -24.93 12.80 -3.13
N LEU A 158 -24.64 11.85 -2.24
CA LEU A 158 -23.94 10.63 -2.59
C LEU A 158 -24.76 9.76 -3.57
N ALA A 159 -26.07 9.64 -3.36
CA ALA A 159 -26.94 8.89 -4.26
C ALA A 159 -26.93 9.46 -5.70
N LYS A 160 -26.94 10.80 -5.81
CA LYS A 160 -26.85 11.48 -7.11
C LYS A 160 -25.45 11.39 -7.73
N TRP A 161 -24.41 11.30 -6.94
CA TRP A 161 -23.07 11.06 -7.47
C TRP A 161 -22.97 9.67 -8.09
N VAL A 162 -23.49 8.65 -7.41
CA VAL A 162 -23.57 7.28 -7.97
C VAL A 162 -24.40 7.26 -9.26
N GLU A 163 -25.58 7.92 -9.30
CA GLU A 163 -26.38 8.05 -10.51
C GLU A 163 -25.62 8.77 -11.63
N TYR A 164 -24.92 9.87 -11.32
CA TYR A 164 -24.11 10.62 -12.27
C TYR A 164 -23.03 9.76 -12.93
N MET A 165 -22.33 8.96 -12.14
CA MET A 165 -21.24 8.13 -12.65
C MET A 165 -21.74 6.92 -13.46
N THR A 166 -22.85 6.27 -13.04
CA THR A 166 -23.16 4.91 -13.48
C THR A 166 -24.49 4.74 -14.21
N ALA A 167 -25.39 5.73 -14.20
CA ALA A 167 -26.66 5.63 -14.93
C ALA A 167 -26.49 5.93 -16.43
N ALA A 168 -27.15 5.13 -17.29
CA ALA A 168 -27.15 5.34 -18.73
C ALA A 168 -28.21 6.36 -19.17
N ASP A 169 -29.25 6.62 -18.36
CA ASP A 169 -30.32 7.58 -18.64
C ASP A 169 -30.76 8.26 -17.34
N GLY A 170 -31.53 9.31 -17.46
CA GLY A 170 -32.05 10.09 -16.35
C GLY A 170 -31.38 11.47 -16.19
N PRO A 171 -31.79 12.24 -15.16
CA PRO A 171 -31.31 13.62 -15.01
C PRO A 171 -29.79 13.72 -14.81
N MET A 172 -29.19 12.79 -14.04
CA MET A 172 -27.76 12.82 -13.79
C MET A 172 -26.94 12.31 -14.99
N ALA A 173 -27.47 11.37 -15.78
CA ALA A 173 -26.86 10.95 -17.04
C ALA A 173 -26.85 12.10 -18.06
N ARG A 174 -27.93 12.88 -18.15
CA ARG A 174 -27.97 14.11 -18.99
C ARG A 174 -26.95 15.15 -18.54
N LEU A 175 -26.88 15.42 -17.25
CA LEU A 175 -25.87 16.33 -16.68
C LEU A 175 -24.45 15.86 -16.99
N ARG A 176 -24.18 14.55 -16.92
CA ARG A 176 -22.87 13.99 -17.30
C ARG A 176 -22.58 14.21 -18.79
N ALA A 177 -23.58 14.02 -19.66
CA ALA A 177 -23.45 14.26 -21.10
C ALA A 177 -23.19 15.74 -21.43
N GLU A 178 -23.89 16.65 -20.74
CA GLU A 178 -23.65 18.10 -20.83
C GLU A 178 -22.21 18.46 -20.41
N ASN A 179 -21.64 17.72 -19.46
CA ASN A 179 -20.25 17.87 -19.01
C ASN A 179 -19.25 17.08 -19.88
N GLY A 180 -19.66 16.61 -21.07
CA GLY A 180 -18.77 16.06 -22.08
C GLY A 180 -18.64 14.54 -22.11
N ARG A 181 -19.43 13.77 -21.29
CA ARG A 181 -19.39 12.31 -21.35
C ARG A 181 -20.79 11.69 -21.39
N VAL A 182 -21.09 11.03 -22.49
CA VAL A 182 -22.40 10.36 -22.70
C VAL A 182 -22.45 9.02 -21.96
N GLU A 183 -21.44 8.17 -22.18
CA GLU A 183 -21.40 6.82 -21.61
C GLU A 183 -21.11 6.81 -20.11
N PRO A 184 -21.81 5.96 -19.32
CA PRO A 184 -21.49 5.81 -17.91
C PRO A 184 -20.11 5.15 -17.72
N TRP A 185 -19.48 5.45 -16.57
CA TRP A 185 -18.34 4.68 -16.12
C TRP A 185 -18.81 3.41 -15.41
N LYS A 186 -17.89 2.46 -15.28
CA LYS A 186 -18.03 1.34 -14.36
C LYS A 186 -17.34 1.73 -13.05
N VAL A 187 -18.09 1.74 -11.97
CA VAL A 187 -17.60 2.03 -10.62
C VAL A 187 -17.97 0.85 -9.72
N LYS A 188 -16.98 0.05 -9.37
CA LYS A 188 -17.19 -1.14 -8.53
C LYS A 188 -17.25 -0.75 -7.05
N TYR A 189 -16.26 -0.07 -6.54
CA TYR A 189 -16.11 0.18 -5.11
C TYR A 189 -16.66 1.54 -4.70
N LEU A 190 -17.55 1.53 -3.69
CA LEU A 190 -18.11 2.73 -3.07
C LEU A 190 -17.88 2.68 -1.57
N GLY A 191 -16.98 3.52 -1.07
CA GLY A 191 -16.82 3.80 0.36
C GLY A 191 -17.93 4.71 0.85
N VAL A 192 -18.61 4.30 1.91
CA VAL A 192 -19.64 5.08 2.57
C VAL A 192 -19.03 5.73 3.82
N GLY A 193 -18.34 6.86 3.63
CA GLY A 193 -17.57 7.56 4.65
C GLY A 193 -16.11 7.13 4.71
N ASN A 194 -15.35 7.89 5.47
CA ASN A 194 -13.95 7.65 5.81
C ASN A 194 -13.71 8.04 7.26
N GLU A 195 -12.94 7.24 8.03
CA GLU A 195 -12.53 7.55 9.42
C GLU A 195 -13.62 8.25 10.23
N SER A 196 -14.84 7.71 10.17
CA SER A 196 -16.01 8.37 10.75
C SER A 196 -15.92 8.54 12.27
N TRP A 197 -15.04 7.78 12.92
CA TRP A 197 -14.66 7.94 14.34
C TRP A 197 -13.77 9.17 14.59
N GLY A 198 -13.13 9.71 13.56
CA GLY A 198 -12.20 10.84 13.60
C GLY A 198 -12.62 11.98 12.67
N CYS A 199 -11.75 12.31 11.71
CA CYS A 199 -11.96 13.42 10.78
C CYS A 199 -13.25 13.30 9.94
N GLY A 200 -13.75 12.09 9.72
CA GLY A 200 -15.01 11.84 9.00
C GLY A 200 -16.27 12.10 9.83
N GLY A 201 -16.20 12.82 10.95
CA GLY A 201 -17.38 13.27 11.68
C GLY A 201 -17.38 13.03 13.18
N ASN A 202 -16.30 12.45 13.73
CA ASN A 202 -16.14 12.19 15.18
C ASN A 202 -17.35 11.45 15.78
N MET A 203 -17.79 10.39 15.10
CA MET A 203 -19.02 9.65 15.39
C MET A 203 -18.76 8.50 16.36
N LEU A 204 -19.83 8.06 17.03
CA LEU A 204 -19.86 6.75 17.68
C LEU A 204 -20.26 5.67 16.67
N PRO A 205 -19.81 4.42 16.81
CA PRO A 205 -20.06 3.36 15.83
C PRO A 205 -21.54 3.06 15.63
N GLU A 206 -22.37 3.20 16.67
CA GLU A 206 -23.82 3.06 16.59
C GLU A 206 -24.44 4.14 15.68
N TYR A 207 -24.02 5.40 15.86
CA TYR A 207 -24.52 6.51 15.04
C TYR A 207 -24.08 6.34 13.58
N TYR A 208 -22.81 6.01 13.34
CA TYR A 208 -22.35 5.70 11.99
C TYR A 208 -23.12 4.52 11.37
N SER A 209 -23.42 3.47 12.13
CA SER A 209 -24.23 2.34 11.65
C SER A 209 -25.61 2.81 11.14
N HIS A 210 -26.26 3.75 11.83
CA HIS A 210 -27.54 4.31 11.38
C HIS A 210 -27.38 5.18 10.12
N LEU A 211 -26.33 5.95 10.00
CA LEU A 211 -26.03 6.73 8.80
C LEU A 211 -25.73 5.79 7.61
N TYR A 212 -24.87 4.79 7.79
CA TYR A 212 -24.55 3.81 6.75
C TYR A 212 -25.81 3.17 6.19
N ARG A 213 -26.74 2.72 7.06
CA ARG A 213 -28.04 2.13 6.62
C ARG A 213 -28.78 3.05 5.66
N ARG A 214 -28.82 4.35 5.95
CA ARG A 214 -29.51 5.35 5.10
C ARG A 214 -28.77 5.55 3.79
N TYR A 215 -27.47 5.84 3.83
CA TYR A 215 -26.66 6.11 2.65
C TYR A 215 -26.66 4.93 1.68
N GLN A 216 -26.35 3.73 2.15
CA GLN A 216 -26.28 2.55 1.31
C GLN A 216 -27.61 2.20 0.65
N THR A 217 -28.74 2.52 1.30
CA THR A 217 -30.09 2.25 0.77
C THR A 217 -30.38 3.04 -0.51
N TYR A 218 -29.90 4.27 -0.60
CA TYR A 218 -30.15 5.15 -1.73
C TYR A 218 -29.05 5.10 -2.79
N CYS A 219 -27.87 4.60 -2.48
CA CYS A 219 -26.83 4.29 -3.46
C CYS A 219 -27.17 2.98 -4.17
N ARG A 220 -27.84 3.09 -5.32
CA ARG A 220 -28.39 1.96 -6.06
C ARG A 220 -27.50 1.54 -7.22
N ASP A 221 -27.68 0.30 -7.64
CA ASP A 221 -27.10 -0.18 -8.90
C ASP A 221 -27.85 0.45 -10.08
N TYR A 222 -27.13 1.05 -11.01
CA TYR A 222 -27.67 1.60 -12.26
C TYR A 222 -27.08 0.89 -13.46
N SER A 223 -27.88 0.69 -14.51
CA SER A 223 -27.42 0.26 -15.85
C SER A 223 -26.53 -1.00 -15.83
N GLY A 224 -26.81 -1.92 -14.90
CA GLY A 224 -26.05 -3.16 -14.73
C GLY A 224 -24.74 -3.00 -13.94
N ASN A 225 -24.37 -1.78 -13.54
CA ASN A 225 -23.24 -1.55 -12.64
C ASN A 225 -23.59 -2.03 -11.23
N LYS A 226 -22.81 -2.96 -10.70
CA LYS A 226 -22.97 -3.50 -9.36
C LYS A 226 -22.00 -2.83 -8.40
N LEU A 227 -22.55 -2.18 -7.37
CA LEU A 227 -21.74 -1.52 -6.35
C LEU A 227 -21.29 -2.52 -5.28
N TYR A 228 -20.01 -2.49 -4.99
CA TYR A 228 -19.43 -3.11 -3.81
C TYR A 228 -19.30 -2.02 -2.73
N LYS A 229 -20.18 -2.05 -1.73
CA LYS A 229 -20.29 -1.00 -0.71
C LYS A 229 -19.43 -1.34 0.49
N VAL A 230 -18.51 -0.40 0.83
CA VAL A 230 -17.57 -0.51 1.93
C VAL A 230 -17.99 0.41 3.06
N ALA A 231 -18.12 -0.13 4.27
CA ALA A 231 -18.36 0.68 5.45
C ALA A 231 -17.04 1.27 5.97
N SER A 232 -17.06 2.53 6.44
CA SER A 232 -15.95 3.16 7.17
C SER A 232 -15.71 2.40 8.47
N GLY A 233 -14.59 1.68 8.51
CA GLY A 233 -14.24 0.76 9.59
C GLY A 233 -13.32 1.38 10.63
N ALA A 234 -12.67 0.51 11.38
CA ALA A 234 -11.83 0.86 12.52
C ALA A 234 -10.44 1.37 12.13
N THR A 235 -9.76 1.93 13.11
CA THR A 235 -8.30 2.13 13.07
C THR A 235 -7.63 1.24 14.10
N ASP A 236 -6.44 0.72 13.78
CA ASP A 236 -5.57 -0.05 14.70
C ASP A 236 -6.35 -1.06 15.57
N TYR A 237 -6.42 -0.80 16.86
CA TYR A 237 -6.97 -1.68 17.90
C TYR A 237 -8.41 -1.37 18.29
N ASP A 238 -9.14 -0.54 17.55
CA ASP A 238 -10.54 -0.24 17.85
C ASP A 238 -11.46 -1.41 17.43
N TYR A 239 -11.34 -2.49 18.14
CA TYR A 239 -12.13 -3.71 17.93
C TYR A 239 -13.61 -3.51 18.19
N ASN A 240 -13.97 -2.58 19.10
CA ASN A 240 -15.37 -2.25 19.39
C ASN A 240 -16.08 -1.68 18.15
N TRP A 241 -15.38 -0.83 17.37
CA TRP A 241 -15.93 -0.28 16.15
C TRP A 241 -16.33 -1.40 15.17
N THR A 242 -15.42 -2.33 14.90
CA THR A 242 -15.70 -3.48 14.03
C THR A 242 -16.84 -4.35 14.56
N GLU A 243 -16.86 -4.65 15.87
CA GLU A 243 -17.92 -5.45 16.47
C GLU A 243 -19.30 -4.82 16.31
N VAL A 244 -19.42 -3.53 16.60
CA VAL A 244 -20.69 -2.79 16.49
C VAL A 244 -21.17 -2.74 15.03
N LEU A 245 -20.27 -2.50 14.08
CA LEU A 245 -20.62 -2.50 12.66
C LEU A 245 -21.09 -3.87 12.19
N MET A 246 -20.34 -4.92 12.49
CA MET A 246 -20.70 -6.28 12.10
C MET A 246 -22.07 -6.68 12.66
N LYS A 247 -22.34 -6.34 13.91
CA LYS A 247 -23.62 -6.62 14.57
C LYS A 247 -24.79 -5.85 13.94
N ASN A 248 -24.60 -4.56 13.63
CA ASN A 248 -25.69 -3.66 13.25
C ASN A 248 -25.94 -3.61 11.74
N ILE A 249 -24.89 -3.73 10.92
CA ILE A 249 -24.93 -3.51 9.47
C ILE A 249 -24.19 -4.58 8.66
N GLY A 250 -23.66 -5.64 9.27
CA GLY A 250 -22.90 -6.68 8.56
C GLY A 250 -23.64 -7.26 7.35
N SER A 251 -24.97 -7.45 7.44
CA SER A 251 -25.78 -7.94 6.33
C SER A 251 -26.07 -6.93 5.21
N LEU A 252 -25.65 -5.68 5.36
CA LEU A 252 -25.92 -4.56 4.43
C LEU A 252 -24.67 -4.08 3.71
N MET A 253 -23.49 -4.52 4.11
CA MET A 253 -22.20 -4.13 3.52
C MET A 253 -21.54 -5.32 2.83
N HIS A 254 -20.68 -5.04 1.84
CA HIS A 254 -19.87 -6.06 1.19
C HIS A 254 -18.46 -6.11 1.80
N GLY A 255 -18.00 -5.00 2.34
CA GLY A 255 -16.73 -4.91 3.03
C GLY A 255 -16.74 -3.87 4.14
N VAL A 256 -15.80 -4.01 5.06
CA VAL A 256 -15.51 -3.03 6.13
C VAL A 256 -14.04 -2.64 6.04
N SER A 257 -13.76 -1.34 6.14
CA SER A 257 -12.38 -0.86 6.08
C SER A 257 -11.63 -1.06 7.41
N LEU A 258 -10.33 -1.05 7.32
CA LEU A 258 -9.39 -1.00 8.44
C LEU A 258 -8.23 -0.10 8.06
N HIS A 259 -7.79 0.77 8.96
CA HIS A 259 -6.60 1.58 8.78
C HIS A 259 -5.51 1.15 9.75
N TYR A 260 -4.27 1.07 9.26
CA TYR A 260 -3.11 0.78 10.09
C TYR A 260 -1.87 1.47 9.54
N TYR A 261 -1.32 2.40 10.30
CA TYR A 261 -0.07 3.06 9.94
C TYR A 261 1.12 2.54 10.75
N THR A 262 2.23 2.34 10.05
CA THR A 262 3.54 2.10 10.66
C THR A 262 4.09 3.45 11.13
N VAL A 263 3.68 3.85 12.31
CA VAL A 263 3.99 5.12 12.96
C VAL A 263 4.53 4.87 14.37
N LYS A 264 5.53 5.66 14.79
CA LYS A 264 6.11 5.58 16.15
C LYS A 264 5.07 5.88 17.23
N GLY A 265 4.18 6.83 16.97
CA GLY A 265 3.10 7.26 17.83
C GLY A 265 2.39 8.47 17.23
N TRP A 266 1.18 8.77 17.71
CA TRP A 266 0.39 9.88 17.20
C TRP A 266 0.72 11.21 17.89
N GLU A 267 1.36 11.17 19.06
CA GLU A 267 1.79 12.33 19.80
C GLU A 267 3.30 12.57 19.62
N GLY A 268 3.70 13.83 19.49
CA GLY A 268 5.10 14.23 19.33
C GLY A 268 5.69 13.92 17.96
N SER A 269 7.03 13.81 17.90
CA SER A 269 7.75 13.48 16.66
C SER A 269 7.56 12.03 16.27
N LYS A 270 7.30 11.80 14.99
CA LYS A 270 7.18 10.48 14.38
C LYS A 270 8.52 9.92 13.91
N GLY A 271 9.59 10.70 14.07
CA GLY A 271 10.94 10.37 13.59
C GLY A 271 11.18 10.79 12.13
N SER A 272 12.44 10.92 11.76
CA SER A 272 12.85 11.31 10.41
C SER A 272 12.65 10.16 9.40
N ALA A 273 12.23 10.52 8.20
CA ALA A 273 12.15 9.57 7.10
C ALA A 273 13.55 9.13 6.62
N THR A 274 14.56 9.99 6.69
CA THR A 274 15.91 9.78 6.13
C THR A 274 17.02 9.68 7.17
N GLU A 275 16.87 10.34 8.32
CA GLU A 275 17.89 10.36 9.38
C GLU A 275 17.40 9.56 10.59
N PHE A 276 17.74 8.29 10.65
CA PHE A 276 17.32 7.38 11.71
C PHE A 276 18.45 6.44 12.12
N SER A 277 18.42 6.02 13.37
CA SER A 277 19.35 5.04 13.95
C SER A 277 18.98 3.61 13.55
N GLU A 278 19.91 2.69 13.79
CA GLU A 278 19.65 1.24 13.65
C GLU A 278 18.47 0.78 14.52
N GLN A 279 18.37 1.29 15.76
CA GLN A 279 17.25 0.96 16.65
C GLN A 279 15.91 1.42 16.06
N GLU A 280 15.85 2.63 15.50
CA GLU A 280 14.63 3.15 14.85
C GLU A 280 14.28 2.37 13.58
N TYR A 281 15.27 1.87 12.85
CA TYR A 281 15.05 0.95 11.74
C TYR A 281 14.33 -0.32 12.22
N TYR A 282 14.88 -1.02 13.20
CA TYR A 282 14.28 -2.25 13.71
C TYR A 282 12.93 -2.03 14.39
N ASN A 283 12.77 -0.95 15.14
CA ASN A 283 11.47 -0.55 15.73
C ASN A 283 10.40 -0.31 14.65
N THR A 284 10.78 0.31 13.53
CA THR A 284 9.86 0.53 12.41
C THR A 284 9.42 -0.80 11.78
N LEU A 285 10.35 -1.73 11.55
CA LEU A 285 10.00 -3.04 11.00
C LEU A 285 9.13 -3.86 11.97
N ALA A 286 9.44 -3.87 13.26
CA ALA A 286 8.63 -4.53 14.26
C ALA A 286 7.22 -3.92 14.38
N LYS A 287 7.10 -2.57 14.24
CA LYS A 287 5.78 -1.93 14.17
C LYS A 287 5.02 -2.35 12.92
N SER A 288 5.68 -2.48 11.76
CA SER A 288 5.00 -2.88 10.52
C SER A 288 4.40 -4.27 10.60
N VAL A 289 5.12 -5.25 11.15
CA VAL A 289 4.58 -6.61 11.33
C VAL A 289 3.51 -6.68 12.43
N GLY A 290 3.43 -5.67 13.29
CA GLY A 290 2.35 -5.49 14.26
C GLY A 290 0.95 -5.37 13.63
N VAL A 291 0.85 -5.19 12.33
CA VAL A 291 -0.43 -5.24 11.59
C VAL A 291 -1.05 -6.65 11.62
N GLU A 292 -0.24 -7.71 11.68
CA GLU A 292 -0.71 -9.09 11.63
C GLU A 292 -1.67 -9.44 12.78
N PRO A 293 -1.33 -9.24 14.07
CA PRO A 293 -2.27 -9.49 15.17
C PRO A 293 -3.51 -8.59 15.13
N VAL A 294 -3.41 -7.39 14.56
CA VAL A 294 -4.57 -6.49 14.36
C VAL A 294 -5.54 -7.12 13.36
N ILE A 295 -5.05 -7.51 12.18
CA ILE A 295 -5.86 -8.19 11.15
C ILE A 295 -6.52 -9.45 11.73
N VAL A 296 -5.75 -10.31 12.40
CA VAL A 296 -6.26 -11.55 13.01
C VAL A 296 -7.39 -11.28 13.98
N LYS A 297 -7.26 -10.26 14.82
CA LYS A 297 -8.27 -9.94 15.83
C LYS A 297 -9.55 -9.36 15.19
N HIS A 298 -9.44 -8.48 14.19
CA HIS A 298 -10.61 -7.99 13.44
C HIS A 298 -11.32 -9.13 12.71
N ILE A 299 -10.58 -10.01 12.04
CA ILE A 299 -11.15 -11.19 11.37
C ILE A 299 -11.88 -12.08 12.38
N ALA A 300 -11.29 -12.35 13.55
CA ALA A 300 -11.93 -13.16 14.57
C ALA A 300 -13.26 -12.58 15.09
N ILE A 301 -13.38 -11.25 15.15
CA ILE A 301 -14.64 -10.57 15.46
C ILE A 301 -15.62 -10.71 14.30
N MET A 302 -15.18 -10.48 13.07
CA MET A 302 -16.03 -10.62 11.88
C MET A 302 -16.60 -12.04 11.77
N ASP A 303 -15.79 -13.07 12.03
CA ASP A 303 -16.20 -14.48 11.96
C ASP A 303 -17.32 -14.85 12.97
N GLN A 304 -17.42 -14.14 14.10
CA GLN A 304 -18.51 -14.33 15.06
C GLN A 304 -19.87 -13.89 14.52
N TYR A 305 -19.91 -12.85 13.71
CA TYR A 305 -21.14 -12.26 13.16
C TYR A 305 -21.42 -12.69 11.72
N ASP A 306 -20.40 -13.10 11.00
CA ASP A 306 -20.44 -13.54 9.61
C ASP A 306 -19.59 -14.79 9.38
N PRO A 307 -20.02 -15.96 9.92
CA PRO A 307 -19.25 -17.21 9.78
C PRO A 307 -19.18 -17.72 8.33
N GLN A 308 -20.02 -17.18 7.43
CA GLN A 308 -20.00 -17.51 6.01
C GLN A 308 -19.02 -16.63 5.21
N LYS A 309 -18.33 -15.71 5.88
CA LYS A 309 -17.31 -14.82 5.30
C LYS A 309 -17.77 -14.04 4.07
N LYS A 310 -18.99 -13.46 4.15
CA LYS A 310 -19.59 -12.65 3.08
C LYS A 310 -19.14 -11.21 3.10
N VAL A 311 -18.67 -10.72 4.24
CA VAL A 311 -18.15 -9.36 4.42
C VAL A 311 -16.63 -9.42 4.37
N ASP A 312 -16.04 -8.76 3.42
CA ASP A 312 -14.58 -8.69 3.29
C ASP A 312 -13.97 -7.64 4.23
N LEU A 313 -12.72 -7.84 4.62
CA LEU A 313 -11.88 -6.84 5.27
C LEU A 313 -11.06 -6.11 4.20
N LEU A 314 -11.02 -4.78 4.26
CA LEU A 314 -10.23 -3.94 3.36
C LEU A 314 -9.29 -3.06 4.19
N LEU A 315 -7.99 -3.28 4.09
CA LEU A 315 -6.98 -2.40 4.71
C LEU A 315 -6.74 -1.21 3.76
N ASP A 316 -7.72 -0.32 3.64
CA ASP A 316 -7.75 0.71 2.60
C ASP A 316 -6.96 1.98 2.93
N GLU A 317 -6.24 1.97 4.09
CA GLU A 317 -5.11 2.86 4.38
C GLU A 317 -4.03 2.13 5.17
N TRP A 318 -2.80 2.12 4.65
CA TRP A 318 -1.64 1.61 5.34
C TRP A 318 -0.35 2.23 4.80
N GLY A 319 0.75 2.11 5.53
CA GLY A 319 2.07 2.59 5.12
C GLY A 319 2.85 3.19 6.29
N THR A 320 4.02 3.74 6.00
CA THR A 320 4.85 4.46 6.97
C THR A 320 4.40 5.90 7.11
N TRP A 321 4.47 6.42 8.33
CA TRP A 321 4.19 7.84 8.61
C TRP A 321 5.29 8.40 9.50
N PHE A 322 6.13 9.27 8.91
CA PHE A 322 7.20 9.98 9.60
C PHE A 322 6.92 11.49 9.67
N ASP A 323 7.81 12.22 10.33
CA ASP A 323 7.78 13.68 10.26
C ASP A 323 8.02 14.12 8.81
N VAL A 324 7.39 15.22 8.41
CA VAL A 324 7.55 15.77 7.07
C VAL A 324 8.99 16.22 6.82
N GLU A 325 9.42 16.19 5.57
CA GLU A 325 10.74 16.69 5.20
C GLU A 325 10.91 18.16 5.59
N PRO A 326 12.06 18.53 6.18
CA PRO A 326 12.32 19.89 6.62
C PRO A 326 12.10 20.94 5.51
N GLY A 327 11.41 22.03 5.85
CA GLY A 327 11.12 23.11 4.91
C GLY A 327 9.90 22.89 4.03
N THR A 328 9.17 21.80 4.18
CA THR A 328 7.89 21.54 3.53
C THR A 328 6.71 21.95 4.40
N ASN A 329 5.51 22.10 3.82
CA ASN A 329 4.31 22.37 4.61
C ASN A 329 3.96 21.13 5.46
N PRO A 330 3.87 21.26 6.80
CA PRO A 330 3.56 20.13 7.67
C PRO A 330 2.23 19.41 7.34
N GLY A 331 1.25 20.15 6.85
CA GLY A 331 -0.05 19.59 6.45
C GLY A 331 -0.04 18.88 5.10
N HIS A 332 1.07 18.87 4.37
CA HIS A 332 1.18 18.16 3.08
C HIS A 332 1.75 16.75 3.21
N LEU A 333 2.19 16.35 4.39
CA LEU A 333 2.69 15.01 4.70
C LEU A 333 3.75 14.49 3.72
N PHE A 334 4.54 15.40 3.15
CA PHE A 334 5.62 15.02 2.27
C PHE A 334 6.78 14.44 3.07
N GLN A 335 7.09 13.19 2.82
CA GLN A 335 8.26 12.49 3.38
C GLN A 335 9.01 11.75 2.27
N GLN A 336 10.32 11.57 2.47
CA GLN A 336 11.14 10.75 1.60
C GLN A 336 10.89 9.26 1.89
N ASN A 337 11.16 8.41 0.90
CA ASN A 337 11.03 6.96 1.02
C ASN A 337 12.42 6.32 0.85
N THR A 338 12.83 5.52 1.83
CA THR A 338 14.16 4.89 1.89
C THR A 338 14.09 3.38 1.69
N MET A 339 15.23 2.70 1.77
CA MET A 339 15.29 1.24 1.78
C MET A 339 14.51 0.64 2.98
N ARG A 340 14.40 1.37 4.12
CA ARG A 340 13.54 0.99 5.26
C ARG A 340 12.07 0.86 4.84
N ASP A 341 11.56 1.80 4.03
CA ASP A 341 10.18 1.77 3.54
C ASP A 341 9.94 0.59 2.59
N ALA A 342 10.93 0.23 1.78
CA ALA A 342 10.87 -0.97 0.95
C ALA A 342 10.76 -2.25 1.80
N MET A 343 11.50 -2.34 2.91
CA MET A 343 11.39 -3.46 3.86
C MET A 343 9.99 -3.52 4.49
N VAL A 344 9.46 -2.38 4.95
CA VAL A 344 8.09 -2.29 5.48
C VAL A 344 7.08 -2.77 4.45
N ALA A 345 7.18 -2.30 3.19
CA ALA A 345 6.26 -2.72 2.14
C ALA A 345 6.32 -4.23 1.88
N SER A 346 7.54 -4.81 1.80
CA SER A 346 7.72 -6.24 1.57
C SER A 346 7.12 -7.09 2.70
N LEU A 347 7.44 -6.77 3.96
CA LEU A 347 6.91 -7.49 5.13
C LEU A 347 5.38 -7.40 5.21
N SER A 348 4.83 -6.21 4.98
CA SER A 348 3.38 -5.98 5.02
C SER A 348 2.65 -6.78 3.93
N LEU A 349 3.12 -6.73 2.67
CA LEU A 349 2.53 -7.51 1.58
C LEU A 349 2.60 -9.02 1.86
N ASN A 350 3.72 -9.52 2.37
CA ASN A 350 3.86 -10.93 2.74
C ASN A 350 2.82 -11.35 3.81
N ILE A 351 2.54 -10.47 4.78
CA ILE A 351 1.50 -10.69 5.79
C ILE A 351 0.12 -10.70 5.14
N PHE A 352 -0.19 -9.73 4.28
CA PHE A 352 -1.51 -9.62 3.66
C PHE A 352 -1.88 -10.87 2.85
N HIS A 353 -0.93 -11.50 2.18
CA HIS A 353 -1.15 -12.74 1.43
C HIS A 353 -1.67 -13.90 2.30
N LYS A 354 -1.31 -13.96 3.57
CA LYS A 354 -1.73 -15.03 4.50
C LYS A 354 -3.22 -14.96 4.83
N TYR A 355 -3.85 -13.79 4.71
CA TYR A 355 -5.22 -13.54 5.19
C TYR A 355 -6.22 -13.28 4.08
N THR A 356 -5.88 -13.65 2.85
CA THR A 356 -6.70 -13.37 1.65
C THR A 356 -8.03 -14.10 1.59
N GLU A 357 -8.31 -15.00 2.53
CA GLU A 357 -9.66 -15.52 2.71
C GLU A 357 -10.65 -14.39 3.09
N ARG A 358 -10.21 -13.41 3.88
CA ARG A 358 -11.03 -12.30 4.38
C ARG A 358 -10.51 -10.94 3.93
N LEU A 359 -9.18 -10.75 3.88
CA LEU A 359 -8.53 -9.51 3.45
C LEU A 359 -8.47 -9.48 1.91
N LYS A 360 -9.32 -8.63 1.29
CA LYS A 360 -9.48 -8.60 -0.16
C LYS A 360 -8.88 -7.38 -0.84
N MET A 361 -8.48 -6.38 -0.09
CA MET A 361 -7.88 -5.15 -0.62
C MET A 361 -6.94 -4.54 0.41
N ALA A 362 -5.86 -3.90 -0.08
CA ALA A 362 -5.02 -3.04 0.74
C ALA A 362 -4.54 -1.86 -0.11
N ASN A 363 -4.83 -0.61 0.34
CA ASN A 363 -4.47 0.59 -0.40
C ASN A 363 -3.38 1.34 0.34
N ILE A 364 -2.18 1.38 -0.23
CA ILE A 364 -1.06 2.09 0.40
C ILE A 364 -1.25 3.61 0.31
N ALA A 365 -0.92 4.30 1.35
CA ALA A 365 -0.95 5.75 1.44
C ALA A 365 0.46 6.35 1.19
N GLN A 366 0.68 7.08 0.06
CA GLN A 366 -0.24 7.33 -1.03
C GLN A 366 0.48 7.15 -2.38
N ILE A 367 -0.23 7.34 -3.48
CA ILE A 367 0.32 7.04 -4.81
C ILE A 367 1.46 7.98 -5.22
N ALA A 368 1.42 9.26 -4.84
CA ALA A 368 2.43 10.27 -5.20
C ALA A 368 2.66 11.28 -4.07
N ASN A 369 3.91 11.63 -3.81
CA ASN A 369 4.37 12.77 -2.98
C ASN A 369 3.93 12.80 -1.52
N VAL A 370 3.16 11.86 -1.05
CA VAL A 370 2.56 11.87 0.29
C VAL A 370 2.86 10.56 0.98
N LEU A 371 3.33 10.62 2.22
CA LEU A 371 3.63 9.46 3.06
C LEU A 371 4.51 8.42 2.33
N GLN A 372 4.15 7.14 2.38
CA GLN A 372 4.88 6.07 1.69
C GLN A 372 4.43 5.98 0.22
N SER A 373 4.95 6.86 -0.61
CA SER A 373 4.49 7.02 -1.99
C SER A 373 5.23 6.14 -3.01
N MET A 374 4.54 5.88 -4.14
CA MET A 374 5.13 5.16 -5.27
C MET A 374 6.10 6.04 -6.05
N VAL A 375 5.72 7.29 -6.28
CA VAL A 375 6.50 8.25 -7.05
C VAL A 375 6.63 9.58 -6.30
N LEU A 376 7.75 10.26 -6.53
CA LEU A 376 7.92 11.66 -6.14
C LEU A 376 8.06 12.51 -7.39
N THR A 377 7.44 13.71 -7.38
CA THR A 377 7.48 14.64 -8.51
C THR A 377 7.92 16.03 -8.05
N LYS A 378 8.64 16.73 -8.90
CA LYS A 378 9.04 18.13 -8.69
C LYS A 378 9.25 18.82 -10.04
N GLY A 379 8.37 19.79 -10.38
CA GLY A 379 8.37 20.37 -11.70
C GLY A 379 8.19 19.28 -12.77
N ASP A 380 9.04 19.24 -13.76
CA ASP A 380 9.06 18.26 -14.85
C ASP A 380 9.73 16.93 -14.51
N LYS A 381 10.33 16.81 -13.30
CA LYS A 381 11.03 15.60 -12.86
C LYS A 381 10.09 14.65 -12.11
N MET A 382 10.33 13.34 -12.26
CA MET A 382 9.71 12.27 -11.50
C MET A 382 10.79 11.25 -11.10
N VAL A 383 10.64 10.64 -9.93
CA VAL A 383 11.49 9.56 -9.44
C VAL A 383 10.67 8.45 -8.85
N LEU A 384 11.06 7.20 -9.13
CA LEU A 384 10.48 6.00 -8.55
C LEU A 384 11.07 5.75 -7.16
N THR A 385 10.23 5.52 -6.17
CA THR A 385 10.71 5.24 -4.79
C THR A 385 11.15 3.78 -4.63
N PRO A 386 11.91 3.44 -3.59
CA PRO A 386 12.16 2.04 -3.24
C PRO A 386 10.87 1.24 -3.00
N THR A 387 9.82 1.86 -2.46
CA THR A 387 8.48 1.25 -2.29
C THR A 387 7.85 0.86 -3.63
N TYR A 388 7.94 1.73 -4.66
CA TYR A 388 7.49 1.41 -6.02
C TYR A 388 8.12 0.11 -6.53
N HIS A 389 9.43 -0.04 -6.33
CA HIS A 389 10.14 -1.22 -6.81
C HIS A 389 9.66 -2.50 -6.15
N ILE A 390 9.29 -2.46 -4.87
CA ILE A 390 8.71 -3.62 -4.18
C ILE A 390 7.35 -3.99 -4.77
N PHE A 391 6.46 -3.02 -4.97
CA PHE A 391 5.17 -3.28 -5.60
C PHE A 391 5.33 -3.89 -6.99
N ARG A 392 6.25 -3.35 -7.81
CA ARG A 392 6.52 -3.87 -9.15
C ARG A 392 7.11 -5.31 -9.11
N MET A 393 8.07 -5.58 -8.22
CA MET A 393 8.65 -6.91 -8.05
C MET A 393 7.63 -7.93 -7.55
N SER A 394 6.65 -7.48 -6.78
CA SER A 394 5.59 -8.32 -6.20
C SER A 394 4.39 -8.53 -7.13
N ASN A 395 4.35 -7.88 -8.31
CA ASN A 395 3.27 -8.08 -9.30
C ASN A 395 3.04 -9.53 -9.69
N VAL A 396 4.06 -10.38 -9.53
CA VAL A 396 4.01 -11.83 -9.81
C VAL A 396 3.03 -12.59 -8.91
N HIS A 397 2.62 -11.98 -7.80
CA HIS A 397 1.66 -12.56 -6.84
C HIS A 397 0.21 -12.13 -7.08
N GLN A 398 -0.03 -11.14 -7.96
CA GLN A 398 -1.40 -10.67 -8.27
C GLN A 398 -2.21 -11.78 -8.93
N ASP A 399 -3.42 -12.02 -8.42
CA ASP A 399 -4.36 -13.06 -8.87
C ASP A 399 -3.74 -14.49 -8.91
N ALA A 400 -2.65 -14.70 -8.16
CA ALA A 400 -1.99 -15.99 -8.03
C ALA A 400 -2.50 -16.77 -6.81
N MET A 401 -2.44 -18.10 -6.87
CA MET A 401 -2.76 -18.97 -5.74
C MET A 401 -1.72 -18.78 -4.64
N TYR A 402 -2.13 -18.42 -3.45
CA TYR A 402 -1.26 -18.35 -2.28
C TYR A 402 -0.76 -19.74 -1.89
N LEU A 403 0.53 -19.86 -1.63
CA LEU A 403 1.17 -21.06 -1.16
C LEU A 403 1.68 -20.85 0.28
N PRO A 404 1.06 -21.50 1.28
CA PRO A 404 1.49 -21.36 2.67
C PRO A 404 2.98 -21.67 2.84
N SER A 405 3.68 -20.82 3.54
CA SER A 405 5.12 -20.95 3.76
C SER A 405 5.47 -20.87 5.25
N GLU A 406 6.32 -21.79 5.69
CA GLU A 406 6.91 -21.80 7.03
C GLU A 406 8.37 -21.37 6.91
N CYS A 407 8.72 -20.26 7.53
CA CYS A 407 10.08 -19.72 7.55
C CYS A 407 10.69 -19.90 8.95
N ASN A 408 11.67 -20.79 9.08
CA ASN A 408 12.39 -20.98 10.34
C ASN A 408 13.54 -19.95 10.44
N SER A 409 13.18 -18.73 10.79
CA SER A 409 14.08 -17.60 10.92
C SER A 409 14.25 -17.17 12.38
N PRO A 410 15.44 -16.71 12.79
CA PRO A 410 15.57 -15.92 14.01
C PRO A 410 14.63 -14.72 13.97
N LYS A 411 14.31 -14.20 15.15
CA LYS A 411 13.52 -12.99 15.32
C LYS A 411 14.29 -11.97 16.13
N PHE A 412 14.00 -10.70 15.92
CA PHE A 412 14.36 -9.62 16.83
C PHE A 412 13.10 -9.03 17.44
N THR A 413 13.23 -8.36 18.57
CA THR A 413 12.14 -7.65 19.25
C THR A 413 12.48 -6.17 19.34
N ASP A 414 11.46 -5.34 19.29
CA ASP A 414 11.58 -3.93 19.61
C ASP A 414 11.39 -3.63 21.11
N GLU A 415 11.37 -2.35 21.45
CA GLU A 415 11.19 -1.87 22.83
C GLU A 415 9.82 -2.19 23.43
N LEU A 416 8.86 -2.61 22.62
CA LEU A 416 7.49 -3.00 23.01
C LEU A 416 7.26 -4.50 22.88
N ASP A 417 8.34 -5.28 22.84
CA ASP A 417 8.31 -6.76 22.71
C ASP A 417 7.59 -7.27 21.45
N ARG A 418 7.50 -6.45 20.38
CA ARG A 418 6.98 -6.91 19.09
C ARG A 418 8.05 -7.69 18.36
N GLU A 419 7.73 -8.92 18.00
CA GLU A 419 8.65 -9.80 17.29
C GLU A 419 8.58 -9.55 15.77
N CYS A 420 9.74 -9.44 15.12
CA CYS A 420 9.88 -9.38 13.67
C CYS A 420 10.87 -10.45 13.19
N PRO A 421 10.56 -11.21 12.13
CA PRO A 421 11.51 -12.19 11.59
C PRO A 421 12.70 -11.49 10.93
N VAL A 422 13.89 -12.07 11.09
CA VAL A 422 15.09 -11.60 10.39
C VAL A 422 15.01 -11.94 8.91
N VAL A 423 14.49 -13.11 8.55
CA VAL A 423 14.15 -13.49 7.18
C VAL A 423 12.68 -13.83 7.11
N ASP A 424 11.96 -13.29 6.14
CA ASP A 424 10.56 -13.59 5.88
C ASP A 424 10.38 -14.07 4.43
N ALA A 425 9.27 -14.77 4.16
CA ALA A 425 8.98 -15.36 2.86
C ALA A 425 7.49 -15.40 2.57
N THR A 426 7.14 -15.16 1.30
CA THR A 426 5.83 -15.48 0.75
C THR A 426 5.98 -16.22 -0.58
N ALA A 427 4.98 -17.04 -0.93
CA ALA A 427 4.99 -17.78 -2.17
C ALA A 427 3.60 -17.83 -2.80
N SER A 428 3.58 -17.95 -4.13
CA SER A 428 2.35 -18.12 -4.90
C SER A 428 2.60 -18.93 -6.18
N ARG A 429 1.51 -19.44 -6.77
CA ARG A 429 1.53 -20.05 -8.10
C ARG A 429 0.58 -19.29 -9.02
N ASN A 430 1.08 -18.75 -10.11
CA ASN A 430 0.24 -18.07 -11.09
C ASN A 430 -0.56 -19.06 -11.97
N ALA A 431 -1.46 -18.54 -12.81
CA ALA A 431 -2.31 -19.35 -13.68
C ALA A 431 -1.54 -20.19 -14.71
N ASP A 432 -0.32 -19.80 -15.07
CA ASP A 432 0.56 -20.52 -15.99
C ASP A 432 1.34 -21.64 -15.28
N GLY A 433 1.14 -21.83 -13.97
CA GLY A 433 1.79 -22.85 -13.15
C GLY A 433 3.17 -22.43 -12.61
N GLN A 434 3.64 -21.23 -12.91
CA GLN A 434 4.92 -20.72 -12.44
C GLN A 434 4.86 -20.44 -10.93
N LEU A 435 5.87 -20.90 -10.21
CA LEU A 435 6.03 -20.67 -8.78
C LEU A 435 6.77 -19.36 -8.56
N ASN A 436 6.18 -18.45 -7.76
CA ASN A 436 6.76 -17.17 -7.42
C ASN A 436 7.06 -17.11 -5.91
N ILE A 437 8.24 -16.60 -5.55
CA ILE A 437 8.71 -16.51 -4.16
C ILE A 437 9.30 -15.13 -3.93
N THR A 438 8.86 -14.45 -2.86
CA THR A 438 9.53 -13.25 -2.35
C THR A 438 10.20 -13.59 -1.02
N LEU A 439 11.49 -13.29 -0.91
CA LEU A 439 12.31 -13.45 0.29
C LEU A 439 12.79 -12.08 0.76
N THR A 440 12.66 -11.80 2.05
CA THR A 440 13.07 -10.53 2.67
C THR A 440 14.07 -10.79 3.77
N ASN A 441 15.30 -10.27 3.67
CA ASN A 441 16.29 -10.28 4.76
C ASN A 441 16.35 -8.89 5.38
N THR A 442 15.86 -8.75 6.59
CA THR A 442 15.77 -7.48 7.33
C THR A 442 17.05 -7.09 8.06
N SER A 443 18.00 -8.01 8.23
CA SER A 443 19.23 -7.72 8.96
C SER A 443 20.08 -6.68 8.23
N LEU A 444 20.54 -5.66 8.92
CA LEU A 444 21.47 -4.66 8.38
C LEU A 444 22.87 -5.23 8.12
N GLU A 445 23.28 -6.30 8.82
CA GLU A 445 24.64 -6.82 8.80
C GLU A 445 24.74 -8.25 8.29
N GLN A 446 23.77 -9.12 8.61
CA GLN A 446 23.91 -10.56 8.41
C GLN A 446 23.38 -11.01 7.04
N LYS A 447 24.26 -11.71 6.31
CA LYS A 447 23.85 -12.46 5.11
C LYS A 447 23.13 -13.74 5.52
N ALA A 448 22.17 -14.19 4.71
CA ALA A 448 21.46 -15.44 4.92
C ALA A 448 21.70 -16.43 3.78
N GLU A 449 21.89 -17.70 4.12
CA GLU A 449 21.74 -18.82 3.20
C GLU A 449 20.37 -19.44 3.45
N VAL A 450 19.45 -19.22 2.52
CA VAL A 450 18.07 -19.70 2.64
C VAL A 450 17.91 -20.97 1.82
N THR A 451 17.54 -22.07 2.48
CA THR A 451 17.17 -23.31 1.82
C THR A 451 15.66 -23.33 1.64
N VAL A 452 15.20 -23.31 0.39
CA VAL A 452 13.77 -23.36 0.06
C VAL A 452 13.40 -24.79 -0.37
N GLU A 453 12.47 -25.39 0.36
CA GLU A 453 11.97 -26.73 0.08
C GLU A 453 10.78 -26.67 -0.88
N ILE A 454 11.07 -26.88 -2.15
CA ILE A 454 10.13 -26.91 -3.27
C ILE A 454 10.57 -27.97 -4.28
N PRO A 455 9.68 -28.49 -5.13
CA PRO A 455 10.03 -29.46 -6.17
C PRO A 455 10.80 -28.79 -7.32
N VAL A 456 12.13 -28.69 -7.20
CA VAL A 456 13.01 -28.15 -8.24
C VAL A 456 14.01 -29.18 -8.74
N SER A 457 14.39 -29.07 -10.00
CA SER A 457 15.38 -29.92 -10.64
C SER A 457 16.41 -29.08 -11.41
N ALA A 458 17.47 -29.70 -11.90
CA ALA A 458 18.45 -29.03 -12.75
C ALA A 458 17.87 -28.50 -14.09
N ARG A 459 16.63 -28.85 -14.42
CA ARG A 459 15.92 -28.39 -15.63
C ARG A 459 15.01 -27.19 -15.35
N SER A 460 14.73 -26.88 -14.07
CA SER A 460 13.90 -25.73 -13.69
C SER A 460 14.55 -24.44 -14.15
N GLN A 461 13.77 -23.59 -14.82
CA GLN A 461 14.21 -22.25 -15.21
C GLN A 461 13.86 -21.27 -14.07
N ILE A 462 14.85 -20.50 -13.64
CA ILE A 462 14.69 -19.55 -12.54
C ILE A 462 15.12 -18.18 -13.03
N SER A 463 14.23 -17.21 -12.93
CA SER A 463 14.54 -15.79 -13.06
C SER A 463 14.41 -15.10 -11.69
N GLY A 464 15.23 -14.08 -11.45
CA GLY A 464 15.21 -13.38 -10.17
C GLY A 464 15.63 -11.93 -10.29
N GLU A 465 15.08 -11.13 -9.40
CA GLU A 465 15.49 -9.73 -9.17
C GLU A 465 15.77 -9.52 -7.68
N ILE A 466 16.69 -8.61 -7.38
CA ILE A 466 17.02 -8.21 -6.02
C ILE A 466 16.96 -6.69 -5.88
N LEU A 467 16.32 -6.22 -4.82
CA LEU A 467 16.45 -4.87 -4.30
C LEU A 467 17.29 -4.89 -3.03
N THR A 468 18.36 -4.10 -2.99
CA THR A 468 19.26 -3.95 -1.84
C THR A 468 19.97 -2.62 -1.94
N SER A 469 20.51 -2.13 -0.83
CA SER A 469 21.34 -0.94 -0.77
C SER A 469 22.46 -1.10 0.26
N LYS A 470 23.37 -0.14 0.31
CA LYS A 470 24.47 -0.12 1.30
C LYS A 470 23.99 0.30 2.68
N ASN A 471 23.04 1.24 2.72
CA ASN A 471 22.51 1.81 3.96
C ASN A 471 20.98 1.78 3.94
N ALA A 472 20.37 1.63 5.10
CA ALA A 472 18.90 1.66 5.23
C ALA A 472 18.30 3.05 4.90
N GLN A 473 19.13 4.10 5.03
CA GLN A 473 18.77 5.49 4.72
C GLN A 473 18.85 5.82 3.23
N ASP A 474 19.39 4.93 2.39
CA ASP A 474 19.49 5.19 0.96
C ASP A 474 18.11 5.33 0.32
N TYR A 475 17.96 6.34 -0.53
CA TYR A 475 16.73 6.67 -1.25
C TYR A 475 17.01 7.23 -2.63
N ASN A 476 16.00 7.28 -3.45
CA ASN A 476 16.03 7.89 -4.77
C ASN A 476 15.58 9.34 -4.69
N ASP A 477 16.31 10.24 -5.30
CA ASP A 477 15.98 11.66 -5.44
C ASP A 477 16.13 12.13 -6.90
N PHE A 478 15.74 13.38 -7.18
CA PHE A 478 15.73 13.93 -8.54
C PHE A 478 17.11 14.10 -9.18
N ASP A 479 18.18 14.06 -8.38
CA ASP A 479 19.57 14.12 -8.85
C ASP A 479 20.23 12.74 -8.87
N ARG A 480 19.68 11.78 -8.11
CA ARG A 480 20.14 10.39 -7.99
C ARG A 480 18.95 9.42 -8.05
N PRO A 481 18.28 9.30 -9.22
CA PRO A 481 17.01 8.57 -9.33
C PRO A 481 17.14 7.05 -9.21
N ASP A 482 18.35 6.52 -9.28
CA ASP A 482 18.68 5.09 -9.35
C ASP A 482 19.58 4.61 -8.19
N THR A 483 19.62 5.30 -7.07
CA THR A 483 20.40 4.90 -5.89
C THR A 483 19.97 3.53 -5.36
N VAL A 484 18.65 3.31 -5.32
CA VAL A 484 18.01 2.05 -4.91
C VAL A 484 17.12 1.58 -6.05
N LYS A 485 17.58 0.56 -6.79
CA LYS A 485 16.84 -0.03 -7.89
C LYS A 485 17.07 -1.53 -7.99
N PRO A 486 16.09 -2.29 -8.49
CA PRO A 486 16.25 -3.72 -8.70
C PRO A 486 17.31 -4.03 -9.75
N VAL A 487 18.03 -5.11 -9.51
CA VAL A 487 18.95 -5.69 -10.48
C VAL A 487 18.69 -7.20 -10.61
N GLU A 488 19.16 -7.79 -11.72
CA GLU A 488 19.05 -9.23 -11.92
C GLU A 488 19.75 -9.99 -10.78
N PHE A 489 19.10 -11.04 -10.27
CA PHE A 489 19.62 -11.88 -9.19
C PHE A 489 19.96 -13.29 -9.70
N LYS A 490 21.20 -13.76 -9.41
CA LYS A 490 21.73 -15.06 -9.87
C LYS A 490 22.42 -15.87 -8.75
N ASP A 491 22.51 -15.36 -7.52
CA ASP A 491 23.23 -16.06 -6.43
C ASP A 491 22.33 -17.12 -5.75
N TYR A 492 21.91 -18.07 -6.57
CA TYR A 492 21.19 -19.26 -6.14
C TYR A 492 21.76 -20.52 -6.78
N LYS A 493 21.46 -21.69 -6.21
CA LYS A 493 21.80 -22.99 -6.77
C LYS A 493 20.76 -24.04 -6.39
N ILE A 494 20.59 -25.03 -7.24
CA ILE A 494 19.81 -26.22 -6.91
C ILE A 494 20.79 -27.30 -6.42
N LYS A 495 20.52 -27.83 -5.21
CA LYS A 495 21.29 -28.89 -4.59
C LYS A 495 20.36 -29.85 -3.86
N ASP A 496 20.52 -31.15 -4.11
CA ASP A 496 19.74 -32.24 -3.48
C ASP A 496 18.20 -32.02 -3.61
N GLY A 497 17.75 -31.49 -4.77
CA GLY A 497 16.34 -31.21 -5.03
C GLY A 497 15.76 -30.00 -4.28
N LYS A 498 16.62 -29.17 -3.67
CA LYS A 498 16.22 -27.94 -2.95
C LYS A 498 16.84 -26.72 -3.61
N LEU A 499 16.16 -25.58 -3.52
CA LEU A 499 16.69 -24.30 -3.95
C LEU A 499 17.44 -23.65 -2.79
N ILE A 500 18.71 -23.30 -3.01
CA ILE A 500 19.55 -22.58 -2.04
C ILE A 500 19.79 -21.17 -2.56
N VAL A 501 19.35 -20.16 -1.81
CA VAL A 501 19.44 -18.74 -2.14
C VAL A 501 20.40 -18.07 -1.18
N LYS A 502 21.38 -17.32 -1.70
CA LYS A 502 22.29 -16.53 -0.86
C LYS A 502 21.84 -15.08 -0.87
N MET A 503 21.28 -14.65 0.24
CA MET A 503 20.78 -13.30 0.41
C MET A 503 21.84 -12.40 1.04
N PRO A 504 22.16 -11.24 0.45
CA PRO A 504 22.85 -10.17 1.16
C PRO A 504 22.08 -9.73 2.40
N ALA A 505 22.75 -9.02 3.31
CA ALA A 505 22.09 -8.22 4.32
C ALA A 505 21.16 -7.20 3.64
N MET A 506 20.08 -6.82 4.31
CA MET A 506 19.14 -5.79 3.87
C MET A 506 18.75 -5.94 2.39
N SER A 507 18.10 -7.06 2.07
CA SER A 507 17.74 -7.39 0.68
C SER A 507 16.35 -7.99 0.55
N ILE A 508 15.70 -7.71 -0.57
CA ILE A 508 14.43 -8.30 -0.97
C ILE A 508 14.65 -8.94 -2.34
N ILE A 509 14.33 -10.23 -2.46
CA ILE A 509 14.53 -11.02 -3.66
C ILE A 509 13.19 -11.57 -4.13
N SER A 510 12.84 -11.34 -5.39
CA SER A 510 11.72 -11.98 -6.07
C SER A 510 12.26 -13.01 -7.05
N LEU A 511 11.76 -14.25 -6.98
CA LEU A 511 12.11 -15.36 -7.85
C LEU A 511 10.86 -15.88 -8.54
N SER A 512 10.97 -16.15 -9.84
CA SER A 512 9.96 -16.87 -10.63
C SER A 512 10.57 -18.14 -11.19
N ILE A 513 9.90 -19.27 -10.98
CA ILE A 513 10.42 -20.61 -11.19
C ILE A 513 9.46 -21.40 -12.08
N GLU A 514 9.94 -21.86 -13.22
CA GLU A 514 9.26 -22.85 -14.05
C GLU A 514 9.72 -24.24 -13.60
N ILE A 515 8.78 -25.06 -13.16
CA ILE A 515 9.04 -26.39 -12.58
C ILE A 515 8.92 -27.48 -13.65
#